data_6adc04a73f4e696d9be8222b16329acb
#
_entry.id   6adc04a73f4e696d9be8222b16329acb
#
_cell.length_a   1.000
_cell.length_b   1.000
_cell.length_c   1.000
_cell.angle_alpha   90.00
_cell.angle_beta   90.00
_cell.angle_gamma   90.00
#
_symmetry.space_group_name_H-M   'P 1'
#
loop_
_entity.id
_entity.type
_entity.pdbx_description
1 polymer ?
#
loop_
_entity_poly.entity_id
_entity_poly.type
_entity_poly.pdbx_seq_one_letter_code
_entity_poly.pdbx_strand_id
1 'polypeptide(L)'
;MKKIFLFCFMFIFLICSVGATDIGLAKNSESAMLIEASTGKILFEKEKDKKMAPASMTKIMTMLLAMEAIENGKLNLDDDVLISKRAQSMGGTQIYVEAGSNVKVHDLLKGIGIASANDVVVTKKQSQVIGEEITI
;
A
#
# COMPACT_ATOMS: atom_id res chain seq x y z
N MET A 1 41.72 6.88 -45.15
CA MET A 1 41.37 7.34 -43.80
C MET A 1 39.86 7.45 -43.60
N LYS A 2 39.08 8.09 -44.46
CA LYS A 2 37.61 8.21 -44.32
C LYS A 2 36.84 6.85 -44.23
N LYS A 3 37.26 5.84 -44.96
CA LYS A 3 36.62 4.49 -44.97
C LYS A 3 36.88 3.73 -43.66
N ILE A 4 38.03 3.89 -43.02
CA ILE A 4 38.37 3.26 -41.75
C ILE A 4 37.56 3.89 -40.62
N PHE A 5 37.37 5.23 -40.68
CA PHE A 5 36.58 5.93 -39.69
C PHE A 5 35.10 5.55 -39.71
N LEU A 6 34.54 5.33 -40.90
CA LEU A 6 33.17 4.85 -41.11
C LEU A 6 32.99 3.43 -40.56
N PHE A 7 33.99 2.56 -40.75
CA PHE A 7 33.96 1.19 -40.27
C PHE A 7 34.04 1.09 -38.74
N CYS A 8 34.90 1.91 -38.12
CA CYS A 8 34.98 2.01 -36.66
C CYS A 8 33.70 2.60 -36.06
N PHE A 9 33.08 3.60 -36.72
CA PHE A 9 31.82 4.18 -36.24
C PHE A 9 30.66 3.18 -36.32
N MET A 10 30.61 2.37 -37.37
CA MET A 10 29.60 1.28 -37.51
C MET A 10 29.80 0.16 -36.49
N PHE A 11 31.06 -0.13 -36.10
CA PHE A 11 31.38 -1.17 -35.11
C PHE A 11 31.00 -0.75 -33.68
N ILE A 12 31.05 0.56 -33.35
CA ILE A 12 30.64 1.10 -32.07
C ILE A 12 29.11 0.98 -31.85
N PHE A 13 28.33 1.08 -32.93
CA PHE A 13 26.88 0.92 -32.86
C PHE A 13 26.41 -0.54 -32.65
N LEU A 14 27.27 -1.53 -32.97
CA LEU A 14 26.93 -2.94 -32.78
C LEU A 14 27.10 -3.44 -31.33
N ILE A 15 27.75 -2.68 -30.45
CA ILE A 15 28.09 -3.15 -29.08
C ILE A 15 27.03 -2.73 -28.05
N CYS A 16 26.04 -1.95 -28.44
CA CYS A 16 25.07 -1.37 -27.49
C CYS A 16 23.73 -2.15 -27.39
N SER A 17 23.74 -3.44 -27.68
CA SER A 17 22.62 -4.32 -27.30
C SER A 17 22.99 -5.04 -26.01
N VAL A 18 23.12 -4.31 -24.90
CA VAL A 18 23.00 -4.91 -23.57
C VAL A 18 21.56 -5.33 -23.42
N GLY A 19 21.25 -6.55 -23.83
CA GLY A 19 19.99 -7.18 -23.53
C GLY A 19 19.82 -7.19 -22.00
N ALA A 20 18.80 -6.52 -21.50
CA ALA A 20 18.38 -6.69 -20.13
C ALA A 20 18.11 -8.18 -19.93
N THR A 21 18.97 -8.87 -19.19
CA THR A 21 18.71 -10.25 -18.79
C THR A 21 17.46 -10.21 -17.91
N ASP A 22 16.39 -10.84 -18.39
CA ASP A 22 15.21 -11.09 -17.56
C ASP A 22 15.66 -12.00 -16.40
N ILE A 23 15.94 -11.37 -15.26
CA ILE A 23 16.33 -12.06 -14.01
C ILE A 23 15.16 -12.83 -13.39
N GLY A 24 14.03 -12.90 -14.09
CA GLY A 24 12.86 -13.68 -13.68
C GLY A 24 12.21 -13.20 -12.40
N LEU A 25 12.39 -11.93 -12.02
CA LEU A 25 11.71 -11.35 -10.86
C LEU A 25 10.20 -11.32 -11.09
N ALA A 26 9.47 -11.62 -10.04
CA ALA A 26 8.01 -11.49 -9.99
C ALA A 26 7.26 -12.24 -11.11
N LYS A 27 7.73 -13.45 -11.50
CA LYS A 27 7.13 -14.24 -12.60
C LYS A 27 5.63 -14.47 -12.40
N ASN A 28 5.22 -14.75 -11.18
CA ASN A 28 3.83 -15.07 -10.82
C ASN A 28 2.97 -13.85 -10.45
N SER A 29 3.54 -12.64 -10.45
CA SER A 29 2.79 -11.41 -10.19
C SER A 29 2.28 -10.80 -11.49
N GLU A 30 1.09 -10.23 -11.46
CA GLU A 30 0.55 -9.44 -12.59
C GLU A 30 1.20 -8.06 -12.68
N SER A 31 1.57 -7.48 -11.53
CA SER A 31 2.25 -6.20 -11.42
C SER A 31 3.31 -6.29 -10.31
N ALA A 32 4.44 -5.63 -10.51
CA ALA A 32 5.49 -5.56 -9.50
C ALA A 32 6.37 -4.34 -9.70
N MET A 33 6.90 -3.81 -8.60
CA MET A 33 7.89 -2.74 -8.60
C MET A 33 8.88 -2.97 -7.47
N LEU A 34 10.17 -2.78 -7.76
CA LEU A 34 11.23 -2.75 -6.76
C LEU A 34 11.88 -1.38 -6.76
N ILE A 35 11.94 -0.76 -5.58
CA ILE A 35 12.48 0.58 -5.41
C ILE A 35 13.60 0.53 -4.38
N GLU A 36 14.69 1.22 -4.66
CA GLU A 36 15.71 1.49 -3.65
C GLU A 36 15.18 2.54 -2.65
N ALA A 37 15.06 2.15 -1.38
CA ALA A 37 14.39 2.96 -0.36
C ALA A 37 15.09 4.32 -0.09
N SER A 38 16.42 4.37 -0.22
CA SER A 38 17.20 5.56 0.09
C SER A 38 17.11 6.65 -0.99
N THR A 39 16.96 6.26 -2.25
CA THR A 39 17.02 7.18 -3.40
C THR A 39 15.71 7.29 -4.16
N GLY A 40 14.77 6.37 -3.93
CA GLY A 40 13.54 6.26 -4.73
C GLY A 40 13.77 5.71 -6.14
N LYS A 41 14.99 5.24 -6.47
CA LYS A 41 15.32 4.70 -7.80
C LYS A 41 14.57 3.39 -8.03
N ILE A 42 13.87 3.31 -9.17
CA ILE A 42 13.22 2.06 -9.61
C ILE A 42 14.31 1.11 -10.12
N LEU A 43 14.44 -0.04 -9.49
CA LEU A 43 15.38 -1.10 -9.84
C LEU A 43 14.75 -2.16 -10.75
N PHE A 44 13.43 -2.36 -10.62
CA PHE A 44 12.66 -3.28 -11.46
C PHE A 44 11.21 -2.80 -11.52
N GLU A 45 10.58 -2.96 -12.68
CA GLU A 45 9.15 -2.71 -12.86
C GLU A 45 8.54 -3.72 -13.82
N LYS A 46 7.30 -4.11 -13.54
CA LYS A 46 6.44 -4.94 -14.38
C LYS A 46 5.03 -4.43 -14.22
N GLU A 47 4.42 -3.92 -15.31
CA GLU A 47 3.03 -3.42 -15.31
C GLU A 47 2.70 -2.53 -14.09
N LYS A 48 3.63 -1.66 -13.68
CA LYS A 48 3.54 -0.88 -12.42
C LYS A 48 2.32 0.05 -12.37
N ASP A 49 1.84 0.49 -13.53
CA ASP A 49 0.71 1.41 -13.67
C ASP A 49 -0.62 0.67 -13.93
N LYS A 50 -0.60 -0.66 -13.93
CA LYS A 50 -1.80 -1.47 -14.10
C LYS A 50 -2.73 -1.27 -12.91
N LYS A 51 -3.96 -0.84 -13.19
CA LYS A 51 -4.98 -0.69 -12.16
C LYS A 51 -5.42 -2.06 -11.64
N MET A 52 -5.22 -2.29 -10.37
CA MET A 52 -5.57 -3.53 -9.69
C MET A 52 -6.25 -3.22 -8.36
N ALA A 53 -7.10 -4.14 -7.89
CA ALA A 53 -7.66 -4.04 -6.55
C ALA A 53 -6.55 -4.34 -5.52
N PRO A 54 -6.20 -3.40 -4.64
CA PRO A 54 -5.09 -3.57 -3.71
C PRO A 54 -5.41 -4.49 -2.52
N ALA A 55 -6.65 -4.94 -2.41
CA ALA A 55 -7.15 -5.77 -1.30
C ALA A 55 -6.75 -5.16 0.07
N SER A 56 -6.23 -5.96 0.99
CA SER A 56 -5.86 -5.50 2.34
C SER A 56 -4.72 -4.47 2.38
N MET A 57 -3.98 -4.24 1.29
CA MET A 57 -3.01 -3.15 1.23
C MET A 57 -3.67 -1.77 1.41
N THR A 58 -4.95 -1.63 1.12
CA THR A 58 -5.74 -0.43 1.40
C THR A 58 -5.66 -0.01 2.88
N LYS A 59 -5.49 -0.95 3.80
CA LYS A 59 -5.37 -0.70 5.24
C LYS A 59 -4.11 0.10 5.60
N ILE A 60 -3.09 0.09 4.75
CA ILE A 60 -1.90 0.95 4.91
C ILE A 60 -2.33 2.41 4.87
N MET A 61 -3.21 2.79 3.93
CA MET A 61 -3.74 4.16 3.88
C MET A 61 -4.59 4.48 5.12
N THR A 62 -5.44 3.55 5.56
CA THR A 62 -6.22 3.73 6.79
C THR A 62 -5.32 3.98 8.00
N MET A 63 -4.25 3.22 8.15
CA MET A 63 -3.28 3.39 9.24
C MET A 63 -2.53 4.72 9.11
N LEU A 64 -2.11 5.11 7.92
CA LEU A 64 -1.44 6.39 7.67
C LEU A 64 -2.33 7.56 8.10
N LEU A 65 -3.58 7.59 7.65
CA LEU A 65 -4.54 8.65 8.02
C LEU A 65 -4.83 8.68 9.53
N ALA A 66 -4.89 7.52 10.18
CA ALA A 66 -5.04 7.44 11.63
C ALA A 66 -3.81 7.99 12.36
N MET A 67 -2.60 7.68 11.89
CA MET A 67 -1.37 8.20 12.46
C MET A 67 -1.25 9.72 12.27
N GLU A 68 -1.59 10.24 11.10
CA GLU A 68 -1.65 11.68 10.85
C GLU A 68 -2.67 12.38 11.78
N ALA A 69 -3.83 11.75 12.02
CA ALA A 69 -4.82 12.28 12.94
C ALA A 69 -4.32 12.32 14.39
N ILE A 70 -3.54 11.32 14.79
CA ILE A 70 -2.90 11.26 16.11
C ILE A 70 -1.83 12.36 16.24
N GLU A 71 -0.96 12.49 15.25
CA GLU A 71 0.09 13.51 15.21
C GLU A 71 -0.50 14.94 15.27
N ASN A 72 -1.62 15.16 14.60
CA ASN A 72 -2.34 16.43 14.60
C ASN A 72 -3.23 16.65 15.84
N GLY A 73 -3.20 15.75 16.83
CA GLY A 73 -3.99 15.85 18.08
C GLY A 73 -5.52 15.69 17.89
N LYS A 74 -5.96 15.21 16.73
CA LYS A 74 -7.41 14.97 16.45
C LYS A 74 -7.88 13.62 16.98
N LEU A 75 -6.95 12.71 17.25
CA LEU A 75 -7.20 11.37 17.74
C LEU A 75 -6.12 11.03 18.77
N ASN A 76 -6.48 10.27 19.82
CA ASN A 76 -5.51 9.74 20.79
C ASN A 76 -5.60 8.21 20.81
N LEU A 77 -4.48 7.55 21.12
CA LEU A 77 -4.43 6.09 21.22
C LEU A 77 -5.38 5.55 22.30
N ASP A 78 -5.61 6.31 23.36
CA ASP A 78 -6.48 5.96 24.49
C ASP A 78 -7.94 6.39 24.29
N ASP A 79 -8.29 7.00 23.16
CA ASP A 79 -9.66 7.34 22.84
C ASP A 79 -10.52 6.08 22.68
N ASP A 80 -11.76 6.16 23.20
CA ASP A 80 -12.76 5.11 23.01
C ASP A 80 -13.51 5.34 21.71
N VAL A 81 -13.62 4.28 20.90
CA VAL A 81 -14.36 4.26 19.64
C VAL A 81 -15.55 3.33 19.77
N LEU A 82 -16.75 3.85 19.55
CA LEU A 82 -17.98 3.06 19.57
C LEU A 82 -18.07 2.21 18.31
N ILE A 83 -18.16 0.89 18.48
CA ILE A 83 -18.31 -0.07 17.37
C ILE A 83 -19.73 -0.02 16.82
N SER A 84 -19.84 0.20 15.52
CA SER A 84 -21.13 0.21 14.82
C SER A 84 -21.59 -1.20 14.43
N LYS A 85 -22.91 -1.36 14.21
CA LYS A 85 -23.45 -2.60 13.64
C LYS A 85 -22.85 -2.93 12.27
N ARG A 86 -22.55 -1.90 11.46
CA ARG A 86 -21.87 -2.10 10.18
C ARG A 86 -20.46 -2.65 10.35
N ALA A 87 -19.70 -2.13 11.32
CA ALA A 87 -18.37 -2.64 11.62
C ALA A 87 -18.43 -4.13 12.01
N GLN A 88 -19.28 -4.50 12.95
CA GLN A 88 -19.46 -5.89 13.37
C GLN A 88 -19.88 -6.82 12.21
N SER A 89 -20.65 -6.32 11.25
CA SER A 89 -21.15 -7.13 10.11
C SER A 89 -20.16 -7.29 8.95
N MET A 90 -18.97 -6.70 9.06
CA MET A 90 -17.95 -6.81 7.99
C MET A 90 -17.47 -8.23 7.85
N GLY A 91 -17.48 -8.74 6.61
CA GLY A 91 -16.96 -10.06 6.29
C GLY A 91 -15.44 -10.11 6.19
N GLY A 92 -14.89 -11.30 5.95
CA GLY A 92 -13.45 -11.54 5.81
C GLY A 92 -12.76 -11.68 7.15
N THR A 93 -11.49 -11.26 7.25
CA THR A 93 -10.72 -11.33 8.49
C THR A 93 -11.26 -10.35 9.53
N GLN A 94 -11.49 -10.81 10.74
CA GLN A 94 -12.11 -10.08 11.85
C GLN A 94 -11.37 -10.35 13.15
N ILE A 95 -11.48 -9.42 14.12
CA ILE A 95 -11.15 -9.65 15.53
C ILE A 95 -12.41 -9.75 16.39
N TYR A 96 -13.58 -9.80 15.73
CA TYR A 96 -14.89 -10.05 16.33
C TYR A 96 -15.30 -8.98 17.37
N VAL A 97 -15.16 -7.69 16.99
CA VAL A 97 -15.66 -6.60 17.83
C VAL A 97 -17.18 -6.59 17.90
N GLU A 98 -17.73 -6.31 19.08
CA GLU A 98 -19.16 -6.31 19.32
C GLU A 98 -19.77 -4.93 19.10
N ALA A 99 -20.88 -4.84 18.36
CA ALA A 99 -21.59 -3.59 18.15
C ALA A 99 -22.12 -3.02 19.47
N GLY A 100 -21.90 -1.74 19.69
CA GLY A 100 -22.26 -1.03 20.94
C GLY A 100 -21.16 -1.07 22.00
N SER A 101 -20.09 -1.86 21.81
CA SER A 101 -18.90 -1.79 22.68
C SER A 101 -18.02 -0.60 22.35
N ASN A 102 -17.23 -0.19 23.33
CA ASN A 102 -16.15 0.79 23.14
C ASN A 102 -14.80 0.06 23.09
N VAL A 103 -14.00 0.35 22.07
CA VAL A 103 -12.67 -0.22 21.90
C VAL A 103 -11.65 0.91 21.72
N LYS A 104 -10.50 0.78 22.35
CA LYS A 104 -9.44 1.77 22.25
C LYS A 104 -8.88 1.88 20.83
N VAL A 105 -8.56 3.10 20.39
CA VAL A 105 -7.89 3.34 19.09
C VAL A 105 -6.65 2.48 18.94
N HIS A 106 -5.85 2.35 19.98
CA HIS A 106 -4.66 1.51 20.01
C HIS A 106 -4.95 0.04 19.67
N ASP A 107 -6.02 -0.52 20.22
CA ASP A 107 -6.37 -1.92 19.97
C ASP A 107 -6.99 -2.11 18.56
N LEU A 108 -7.74 -1.12 18.07
CA LEU A 108 -8.23 -1.11 16.69
C LEU A 108 -7.06 -1.09 15.70
N LEU A 109 -6.04 -0.25 15.91
CA LEU A 109 -4.85 -0.18 15.06
C LEU A 109 -4.06 -1.49 15.09
N LYS A 110 -3.95 -2.15 16.24
CA LYS A 110 -3.38 -3.51 16.32
C LYS A 110 -4.19 -4.52 15.52
N GLY A 111 -5.52 -4.48 15.61
CA GLY A 111 -6.41 -5.33 14.83
C GLY A 111 -6.20 -5.17 13.33
N ILE A 112 -6.00 -3.93 12.86
CA ILE A 112 -5.68 -3.64 11.46
C ILE A 112 -4.30 -4.17 11.09
N GLY A 113 -3.26 -3.80 11.84
CA GLY A 113 -1.87 -4.07 11.47
C GLY A 113 -1.45 -5.53 11.63
N ILE A 114 -1.96 -6.23 12.65
CA ILE A 114 -1.56 -7.61 12.97
C ILE A 114 -2.49 -8.63 12.31
N ALA A 115 -3.81 -8.43 12.46
CA ALA A 115 -4.81 -9.38 11.98
C ALA A 115 -5.40 -9.01 10.62
N SER A 116 -5.10 -7.82 10.09
CA SER A 116 -5.76 -7.30 8.88
C SER A 116 -7.29 -7.30 9.00
N ALA A 117 -7.81 -7.00 10.20
CA ALA A 117 -9.22 -7.09 10.53
C ALA A 117 -10.06 -6.05 9.78
N ASN A 118 -11.19 -6.46 9.21
CA ASN A 118 -12.11 -5.60 8.47
C ASN A 118 -13.10 -4.88 9.38
N ASP A 119 -13.53 -5.54 10.46
CA ASP A 119 -14.51 -5.05 11.42
C ASP A 119 -14.02 -3.85 12.25
N VAL A 120 -12.74 -3.55 12.22
CA VAL A 120 -12.16 -2.37 12.91
C VAL A 120 -11.83 -1.21 11.99
N VAL A 121 -11.86 -1.41 10.66
CA VAL A 121 -11.59 -0.36 9.67
C VAL A 121 -12.79 0.61 9.56
N VAL A 122 -14.01 0.12 9.74
CA VAL A 122 -15.27 0.87 9.57
C VAL A 122 -15.83 1.26 10.94
N THR A 123 -15.20 2.22 11.62
CA THR A 123 -15.70 2.73 12.90
C THR A 123 -16.25 4.15 12.77
N LYS A 124 -17.22 4.51 13.62
CA LYS A 124 -17.92 5.81 13.54
C LYS A 124 -16.98 7.00 13.75
N LYS A 125 -15.94 6.86 14.58
CA LYS A 125 -14.99 7.96 14.85
C LYS A 125 -14.03 8.17 13.68
N GLN A 126 -13.69 7.14 12.95
CA GLN A 126 -12.86 7.22 11.75
C GLN A 126 -13.54 8.04 10.64
N SER A 127 -14.86 7.91 10.46
CA SER A 127 -15.61 8.73 9.51
C SER A 127 -15.67 10.22 9.93
N GLN A 128 -15.57 10.54 11.23
CA GLN A 128 -15.50 11.92 11.71
C GLN A 128 -14.11 12.56 11.54
N VAL A 129 -13.05 11.76 11.62
CA VAL A 129 -11.67 12.25 11.50
C VAL A 129 -11.28 12.48 10.04
N ILE A 130 -11.77 11.64 9.12
CA ILE A 130 -11.39 11.67 7.70
C ILE A 130 -12.35 12.51 6.86
N GLY A 131 -13.50 12.92 7.42
CA GLY A 131 -14.44 13.83 6.76
C GLY A 131 -15.26 13.26 5.60
N GLU A 132 -14.90 12.07 5.10
CA GLU A 132 -15.62 11.36 4.05
C GLU A 132 -15.59 9.85 4.29
N GLU A 133 -16.69 9.19 3.97
CA GLU A 133 -16.80 7.74 4.00
C GLU A 133 -15.90 7.17 2.91
N ILE A 134 -14.74 6.63 3.28
CA ILE A 134 -13.95 5.83 2.34
C ILE A 134 -14.70 4.53 2.15
N THR A 135 -15.60 4.53 1.19
CA THR A 135 -16.25 3.31 0.69
C THR A 135 -15.26 2.63 -0.24
N ILE A 136 -14.67 1.52 0.21
CA ILE A 136 -13.85 0.63 -0.61
C ILE A 136 -14.75 -0.46 -1.18
#